data_287c1147a8879ca0c37c9b6d0f1f5720
#
_entry.id   287c1147a8879ca0c37c9b6d0f1f5720
#
_cell.length_a   1.000
_cell.length_b   1.000
_cell.length_c   1.000
_cell.angle_alpha   90.00
_cell.angle_beta   90.00
_cell.angle_gamma   90.00
#
_symmetry.space_group_name_H-M   'P 1'
#
loop_
_entity.id
_entity.type
_entity.pdbx_description
1 polymer ?
#
loop_
_entity_poly.entity_id
_entity_poly.type
_entity_poly.pdbx_seq_one_letter_code
_entity_poly.pdbx_strand_id
1 'polypeptide(L)'
;RKNPIMRADVERALSDVFGSEHLIPVLGPAINSGRAMLLYGHAGTGKSYVAARVLNAMSTSVFIPYAIYADGNIIKVFSEHHHRRLDNSHSQVFVKLETHYDKRWVLCERPNIQVGGELTMDMLEVNHSEHNRVWIAP
;
A
#
# COMPACT_ATOMS: atom_id res chain seq x y z
N ARG A 1 -1.51 14.92 -1.21
CA ARG A 1 -0.05 15.24 -1.31
C ARG A 1 0.71 13.96 -1.01
N LYS A 2 1.47 13.42 -1.96
CA LYS A 2 2.38 12.29 -1.70
C LYS A 2 3.53 12.83 -0.86
N ASN A 3 3.66 12.37 0.37
CA ASN A 3 4.88 12.65 1.13
C ASN A 3 6.02 11.88 0.47
N PRO A 4 7.06 12.54 0.00
CA PRO A 4 8.21 11.85 -0.58
C PRO A 4 8.89 11.00 0.50
N ILE A 5 9.37 9.84 0.11
CA ILE A 5 10.18 8.98 0.98
C ILE A 5 11.57 9.61 1.07
N MET A 6 12.01 9.85 2.28
CA MET A 6 13.34 10.41 2.52
C MET A 6 14.40 9.32 2.42
N ARG A 7 15.62 9.73 2.11
CA ARG A 7 16.77 8.80 2.06
C ARG A 7 16.91 8.01 3.36
N ALA A 8 16.74 8.66 4.51
CA ALA A 8 16.83 8.03 5.81
C ALA A 8 15.79 6.90 6.03
N ASP A 9 14.61 6.98 5.39
CA ASP A 9 13.60 5.95 5.50
C ASP A 9 14.01 4.70 4.71
N VAL A 10 14.63 4.89 3.54
CA VAL A 10 15.17 3.80 2.72
C VAL A 10 16.36 3.16 3.42
N GLU A 11 17.27 3.95 3.99
CA GLU A 11 18.42 3.48 4.76
C GLU A 11 17.97 2.65 5.96
N ARG A 12 16.97 3.11 6.69
CA ARG A 12 16.40 2.38 7.82
C ARG A 12 15.75 1.07 7.38
N ALA A 13 15.01 1.08 6.28
CA ALA A 13 14.33 -0.11 5.76
C ALA A 13 15.29 -1.18 5.27
N LEU A 14 16.47 -0.79 4.78
CA LEU A 14 17.49 -1.68 4.24
C LEU A 14 18.68 -1.87 5.19
N SER A 15 18.57 -1.48 6.44
CA SER A 15 19.67 -1.50 7.42
C SER A 15 20.23 -2.90 7.66
N ASP A 16 19.42 -3.93 7.47
CA ASP A 16 19.78 -5.34 7.60
C ASP A 16 20.15 -6.03 6.27
N VAL A 17 20.13 -5.27 5.16
CA VAL A 17 20.49 -5.79 3.83
C VAL A 17 21.96 -5.53 3.56
N PHE A 18 22.73 -6.59 3.42
CA PHE A 18 24.17 -6.49 3.07
C PHE A 18 24.34 -5.86 1.68
N GLY A 19 25.25 -4.88 1.57
CA GLY A 19 25.49 -4.18 0.30
C GLY A 19 24.39 -3.17 -0.12
N SER A 20 23.52 -2.80 0.80
CA SER A 20 22.42 -1.85 0.53
C SER A 20 22.89 -0.47 0.10
N GLU A 21 24.12 -0.09 0.44
CA GLU A 21 24.71 1.22 0.10
C GLU A 21 24.65 1.54 -1.40
N HIS A 22 24.81 0.51 -2.24
CA HIS A 22 24.72 0.64 -3.69
C HIS A 22 23.26 0.73 -4.20
N LEU A 23 22.31 0.19 -3.44
CA LEU A 23 20.90 0.17 -3.81
C LEU A 23 20.18 1.47 -3.42
N ILE A 24 20.53 2.09 -2.31
CA ILE A 24 19.88 3.28 -1.76
C ILE A 24 19.81 4.44 -2.78
N PRO A 25 20.91 4.81 -3.47
CA PRO A 25 20.87 5.91 -4.45
C PRO A 25 19.95 5.64 -5.64
N VAL A 26 19.70 4.39 -5.97
CA VAL A 26 18.84 3.97 -7.08
C VAL A 26 17.40 3.81 -6.64
N LEU A 27 17.18 3.18 -5.50
CA LEU A 27 15.83 2.90 -4.98
C LEU A 27 15.09 4.16 -4.55
N GLY A 28 15.76 5.11 -3.90
CA GLY A 28 15.12 6.34 -3.43
C GLY A 28 14.41 7.12 -4.55
N PRO A 29 15.10 7.51 -5.62
CA PRO A 29 14.48 8.15 -6.79
C PRO A 29 13.44 7.28 -7.47
N ALA A 30 13.69 5.96 -7.61
CA ALA A 30 12.77 5.03 -8.27
C ALA A 30 11.42 4.97 -7.53
N ILE A 31 11.43 4.84 -6.19
CA ILE A 31 10.24 4.84 -5.37
C ILE A 31 9.48 6.16 -5.47
N ASN A 32 10.18 7.28 -5.38
CA ASN A 32 9.57 8.61 -5.44
C ASN A 32 9.02 8.97 -6.83
N SER A 33 9.46 8.29 -7.88
CA SER A 33 8.93 8.46 -9.23
C SER A 33 7.45 8.05 -9.34
N GLY A 34 6.99 7.16 -8.46
CA GLY A 34 5.63 6.60 -8.48
C GLY A 34 5.34 5.76 -9.72
N ARG A 35 6.35 5.28 -10.40
CA ARG A 35 6.26 4.40 -11.56
C ARG A 35 6.50 2.95 -11.16
N ALA A 36 6.08 2.02 -12.02
CA ALA A 36 6.41 0.61 -11.86
C ALA A 36 7.93 0.41 -11.83
N MET A 37 8.41 -0.42 -10.93
CA MET A 37 9.82 -0.74 -10.75
C MET A 37 10.02 -2.25 -10.95
N LEU A 38 11.02 -2.62 -11.74
CA LEU A 38 11.41 -4.00 -11.96
C LEU A 38 12.74 -4.28 -11.27
N LEU A 39 12.74 -5.26 -10.36
CA LEU A 39 13.95 -5.81 -9.75
C LEU A 39 14.32 -7.11 -10.45
N TYR A 40 15.46 -7.15 -11.10
CA TYR A 40 15.95 -8.32 -11.83
C TYR A 40 17.33 -8.76 -11.34
N GLY A 41 17.69 -10.02 -11.59
CA GLY A 41 18.96 -10.62 -11.18
C GLY A 41 18.82 -12.12 -10.94
N HIS A 42 19.92 -12.79 -10.60
CA HIS A 42 19.96 -14.23 -10.35
C HIS A 42 19.01 -14.67 -9.23
N ALA A 43 18.57 -15.92 -9.26
CA ALA A 43 17.80 -16.50 -8.17
C ALA A 43 18.61 -16.46 -6.86
N GLY A 44 17.93 -16.28 -5.73
CA GLY A 44 18.59 -16.27 -4.41
C GLY A 44 19.30 -14.97 -4.02
N THR A 45 19.29 -13.93 -4.85
CA THR A 45 19.96 -12.64 -4.54
C THR A 45 19.16 -11.69 -3.65
N GLY A 46 18.10 -12.15 -3.01
CA GLY A 46 17.32 -11.34 -2.04
C GLY A 46 16.37 -10.30 -2.65
N LYS A 47 16.04 -10.38 -3.97
CA LYS A 47 15.16 -9.41 -4.64
C LYS A 47 13.81 -9.22 -3.94
N SER A 48 13.13 -10.33 -3.62
CA SER A 48 11.84 -10.30 -2.93
C SER A 48 11.94 -9.72 -1.52
N TYR A 49 13.07 -9.98 -0.85
CA TYR A 49 13.35 -9.44 0.47
C TYR A 49 13.52 -7.91 0.41
N VAL A 50 14.31 -7.41 -0.54
CA VAL A 50 14.50 -5.98 -0.78
C VAL A 50 13.16 -5.32 -1.14
N ALA A 51 12.37 -5.94 -2.02
CA ALA A 51 11.05 -5.42 -2.40
C ALA A 51 10.12 -5.29 -1.18
N ALA A 52 10.05 -6.29 -0.32
CA ALA A 52 9.24 -6.25 0.89
C ALA A 52 9.71 -5.15 1.86
N ARG A 53 11.01 -4.96 2.04
CA ARG A 53 11.57 -3.90 2.88
C ARG A 53 11.26 -2.51 2.35
N VAL A 54 11.38 -2.32 1.04
CA VAL A 54 11.03 -1.06 0.37
C VAL A 54 9.55 -0.75 0.54
N LEU A 55 8.68 -1.73 0.38
CA LEU A 55 7.23 -1.56 0.61
C LEU A 55 6.92 -1.16 2.06
N ASN A 56 7.62 -1.76 3.03
CA ASN A 56 7.47 -1.39 4.44
C ASN A 56 7.96 0.04 4.73
N ALA A 57 9.01 0.51 4.04
CA ALA A 57 9.44 1.90 4.12
C ALA A 57 8.36 2.89 3.63
N MET A 58 7.51 2.43 2.71
CA MET A 58 6.38 3.19 2.18
C MET A 58 5.13 3.15 3.09
N SER A 59 5.23 2.59 4.31
CA SER A 59 4.13 2.43 5.25
C SER A 59 3.59 3.77 5.75
N THR A 60 2.88 4.46 4.87
CA THR A 60 2.08 5.64 5.18
C THR A 60 0.63 5.24 5.31
N SER A 61 -0.09 5.87 6.24
CA SER A 61 -1.53 5.72 6.28
C SER A 61 -2.18 6.28 5.02
N VAL A 62 -3.28 5.66 4.60
CA VAL A 62 -4.08 6.10 3.46
C VAL A 62 -5.55 6.18 3.85
N PHE A 63 -6.27 7.13 3.26
CA PHE A 63 -7.71 7.18 3.38
C PHE A 63 -8.34 6.34 2.27
N ILE A 64 -9.18 5.39 2.67
CA ILE A 64 -9.90 4.50 1.75
C ILE A 64 -11.39 4.80 1.89
N PRO A 65 -12.12 5.07 0.79
CA PRO A 65 -13.56 5.27 0.84
C PRO A 65 -14.27 3.95 1.12
N TYR A 66 -15.40 3.99 1.83
CA TYR A 66 -16.22 2.78 2.02
C TYR A 66 -16.72 2.24 0.68
N ALA A 67 -17.15 3.14 -0.20
CA ALA A 67 -17.62 2.80 -1.53
C ALA A 67 -17.40 3.97 -2.48
N ILE A 68 -17.35 3.68 -3.77
CA ILE A 68 -17.36 4.65 -4.86
C ILE A 68 -18.58 4.40 -5.75
N TYR A 69 -19.03 5.45 -6.40
CA TYR A 69 -20.06 5.35 -7.42
C TYR A 69 -19.44 5.56 -8.79
N ALA A 70 -19.57 4.56 -9.66
CA ALA A 70 -19.07 4.62 -11.03
C ALA A 70 -20.03 3.91 -11.98
N ASP A 71 -20.31 4.52 -13.12
CA ASP A 71 -21.13 3.96 -14.20
C ASP A 71 -22.49 3.38 -13.76
N GLY A 72 -23.18 4.08 -12.87
CA GLY A 72 -24.48 3.64 -12.36
C GLY A 72 -24.41 2.61 -11.24
N ASN A 73 -23.20 2.15 -10.86
CA ASN A 73 -22.99 1.09 -9.88
C ASN A 73 -22.29 1.62 -8.63
N ILE A 74 -22.61 1.00 -7.50
CA ILE A 74 -21.88 1.23 -6.23
C ILE A 74 -20.86 0.13 -6.10
N ILE A 75 -19.58 0.52 -6.03
CA ILE A 75 -18.44 -0.37 -5.85
C ILE A 75 -17.96 -0.24 -4.41
N LYS A 76 -18.02 -1.32 -3.64
CA LYS A 76 -17.47 -1.39 -2.29
C LYS A 76 -15.94 -1.47 -2.38
N VAL A 77 -15.25 -0.51 -1.77
CA VAL A 77 -13.78 -0.44 -1.77
C VAL A 77 -13.21 -0.91 -0.45
N PHE A 78 -13.73 -0.38 0.68
CA PHE A 78 -13.23 -0.77 1.99
C PHE A 78 -13.70 -2.19 2.37
N SER A 79 -12.76 -3.04 2.76
CA SER A 79 -12.99 -4.37 3.30
C SER A 79 -12.11 -4.60 4.54
N GLU A 80 -12.70 -5.04 5.64
CA GLU A 80 -11.97 -5.34 6.88
C GLU A 80 -11.00 -6.52 6.71
N HIS A 81 -11.22 -7.38 5.72
CA HIS A 81 -10.31 -8.50 5.41
C HIS A 81 -9.01 -8.06 4.75
N HIS A 82 -9.05 -6.98 3.96
CA HIS A 82 -7.91 -6.52 3.15
C HIS A 82 -7.30 -5.20 3.66
N HIS A 83 -8.06 -4.43 4.44
CA HIS A 83 -7.65 -3.11 4.91
C HIS A 83 -7.61 -3.07 6.43
N ARG A 84 -6.42 -2.88 6.97
CA ARG A 84 -6.25 -2.70 8.41
C ARG A 84 -6.56 -1.26 8.80
N ARG A 85 -7.68 -1.07 9.50
CA ARG A 85 -8.05 0.24 10.05
C ARG A 85 -7.05 0.67 11.11
N LEU A 86 -6.64 1.92 11.04
CA LEU A 86 -5.89 2.56 12.11
C LEU A 86 -6.91 3.11 13.13
N ASP A 87 -7.22 2.29 14.14
CA ASP A 87 -8.08 2.74 15.23
C ASP A 87 -7.36 3.80 16.07
N ASN A 88 -8.08 4.85 16.41
CA ASN A 88 -7.61 5.93 17.28
C ASN A 88 -7.27 5.49 18.74
N SER A 89 -7.42 4.19 19.06
CA SER A 89 -7.32 3.67 20.42
C SER A 89 -5.89 3.55 20.97
N HIS A 90 -4.85 3.63 20.14
CA HIS A 90 -3.47 3.38 20.58
C HIS A 90 -2.42 4.49 20.30
N SER A 91 -2.82 5.63 19.78
CA SER A 91 -1.86 6.71 19.53
C SER A 91 -2.39 8.04 20.05
N GLN A 92 -2.00 8.36 21.28
CA GLN A 92 -2.22 9.69 21.91
C GLN A 92 -1.68 10.86 21.05
N VAL A 93 -0.90 10.57 20.02
CA VAL A 93 -0.37 11.56 19.07
C VAL A 93 -1.39 11.97 18.01
N PHE A 94 -2.38 11.14 17.71
CA PHE A 94 -3.40 11.40 16.68
C PHE A 94 -4.68 12.05 17.22
N VAL A 95 -4.81 12.22 18.53
CA VAL A 95 -5.98 12.87 19.17
C VAL A 95 -6.18 14.31 18.70
N LYS A 96 -5.14 14.97 18.18
CA LYS A 96 -5.25 16.30 17.59
C LYS A 96 -5.74 16.32 16.13
N LEU A 97 -5.88 15.19 15.49
CA LEU A 97 -6.39 15.04 14.11
C LEU A 97 -7.87 14.61 14.06
N GLU A 98 -8.58 14.63 15.18
CA GLU A 98 -10.05 14.48 15.21
C GLU A 98 -10.79 15.61 14.49
N THR A 99 -10.09 16.54 13.92
CA THR A 99 -10.67 17.63 13.16
C THR A 99 -10.94 17.20 11.72
N HIS A 100 -12.16 16.73 11.49
CA HIS A 100 -12.87 16.93 10.22
C HIS A 100 -12.44 16.15 8.99
N TYR A 101 -12.06 14.86 9.09
CA TYR A 101 -12.14 14.07 7.87
C TYR A 101 -13.56 13.52 7.68
N ASP A 102 -13.96 13.45 6.43
CA ASP A 102 -15.26 12.95 6.03
C ASP A 102 -15.41 11.48 6.46
N LYS A 103 -16.48 11.18 7.22
CA LYS A 103 -16.77 9.82 7.74
C LYS A 103 -17.02 8.78 6.64
N ARG A 104 -17.10 9.19 5.39
CA ARG A 104 -17.16 8.27 4.23
C ARG A 104 -15.81 7.61 3.92
N TRP A 105 -14.73 8.07 4.56
CA TRP A 105 -13.38 7.57 4.40
C TRP A 105 -12.91 6.91 5.69
N VAL A 106 -12.12 5.87 5.54
CA VAL A 106 -11.48 5.14 6.65
C VAL A 106 -9.99 5.34 6.55
N LEU A 107 -9.36 5.72 7.66
CA LEU A 107 -7.91 5.77 7.73
C LEU A 107 -7.37 4.35 7.96
N CYS A 108 -6.59 3.86 7.02
CA CYS A 108 -6.03 2.51 7.02
C CYS A 108 -4.51 2.54 6.91
N GLU A 109 -3.86 1.49 7.37
CA GLU A 109 -2.50 1.19 6.93
C GLU A 109 -2.51 1.02 5.41
N ARG A 110 -1.44 1.44 4.74
CA ARG A 110 -1.33 1.23 3.29
C ARG A 110 -1.35 -0.28 3.02
N PRO A 111 -2.31 -0.78 2.24
CA PRO A 111 -2.36 -2.19 1.90
C PRO A 111 -1.12 -2.58 1.11
N ASN A 112 -0.54 -3.71 1.46
CA ASN A 112 0.59 -4.33 0.77
C ASN A 112 0.14 -5.72 0.31
N ILE A 113 0.02 -5.89 -0.99
CA ILE A 113 -0.45 -7.13 -1.59
C ILE A 113 0.74 -7.79 -2.27
N GLN A 114 1.07 -9.01 -1.83
CA GLN A 114 2.06 -9.85 -2.49
C GLN A 114 1.33 -10.96 -3.24
N VAL A 115 1.49 -10.96 -4.56
CA VAL A 115 0.97 -12.02 -5.41
C VAL A 115 2.10 -12.97 -5.74
N GLY A 116 1.96 -14.23 -5.31
CA GLY A 116 2.87 -15.30 -5.67
C GLY A 116 2.44 -15.93 -7.00
N GLY A 117 3.37 -16.09 -7.93
CA GLY A 117 3.09 -16.67 -9.23
C GLY A 117 2.74 -15.64 -10.30
N GLU A 118 1.81 -16.00 -11.18
CA GLU A 118 1.40 -15.17 -12.31
C GLU A 118 0.20 -14.29 -11.93
N LEU A 119 0.36 -12.98 -12.08
CA LEU A 119 -0.74 -12.03 -11.90
C LEU A 119 -1.58 -12.01 -13.18
N THR A 120 -2.83 -12.45 -13.08
CA THR A 120 -3.79 -12.42 -14.18
C THR A 120 -4.70 -11.19 -14.10
N MET A 121 -5.27 -10.78 -15.24
CA MET A 121 -6.21 -9.66 -15.30
C MET A 121 -7.46 -9.92 -14.44
N ASP A 122 -7.93 -11.16 -14.40
CA ASP A 122 -9.12 -11.56 -13.61
C ASP A 122 -8.94 -11.27 -12.09
N MET A 123 -7.69 -11.32 -11.60
CA MET A 123 -7.38 -10.97 -10.20
C MET A 123 -7.51 -9.47 -9.91
N LEU A 124 -7.51 -8.64 -10.95
CA LEU A 124 -7.63 -7.19 -10.85
C LEU A 124 -9.04 -6.69 -11.19
N GLU A 125 -9.94 -7.59 -11.59
CA GLU A 125 -11.31 -7.23 -11.93
C GLU A 125 -12.17 -7.00 -10.68
N VAL A 126 -13.13 -6.10 -10.84
CA VAL A 126 -14.15 -5.85 -9.82
C VAL A 126 -15.15 -6.99 -9.82
N ASN A 127 -15.29 -7.67 -8.70
CA ASN A 127 -16.18 -8.81 -8.56
C ASN A 127 -17.58 -8.38 -8.10
N HIS A 128 -18.61 -8.94 -8.72
CA HIS A 128 -20.00 -8.73 -8.31
C HIS A 128 -20.38 -9.75 -7.23
N SER A 129 -20.77 -9.26 -6.06
CA SER A 129 -21.34 -10.08 -5.01
C SER A 129 -22.84 -10.23 -5.21
N GLU A 130 -23.30 -11.38 -5.63
CA GLU A 130 -24.74 -11.67 -5.80
C GLU A 130 -25.50 -11.56 -4.47
N HIS A 131 -24.86 -11.95 -3.36
CA HIS A 131 -25.48 -11.92 -2.04
C HIS A 131 -25.80 -10.51 -1.55
N ASN A 132 -24.91 -9.55 -1.81
CA ASN A 132 -25.05 -8.16 -1.36
C ASN A 132 -25.46 -7.21 -2.49
N ARG A 133 -25.57 -7.68 -3.72
CA ARG A 133 -25.86 -6.89 -4.93
C ARG A 133 -24.95 -5.67 -5.10
N VAL A 134 -23.71 -5.79 -4.71
CA VAL A 134 -22.68 -4.73 -4.82
C VAL A 134 -21.45 -5.25 -5.52
N TRP A 135 -20.78 -4.36 -6.23
CA TRP A 135 -19.46 -4.63 -6.78
C TRP A 135 -18.40 -4.48 -5.70
N ILE A 136 -17.44 -5.38 -5.68
CA ILE A 136 -16.33 -5.39 -4.71
C ILE A 136 -15.04 -5.17 -5.49
N ALA A 137 -14.27 -4.16 -5.09
CA ALA A 137 -12.94 -3.94 -5.64
C ALA A 137 -11.99 -5.09 -5.21
N PRO A 138 -11.06 -5.50 -6.07
CA PRO A 138 -10.07 -6.54 -5.79
C PRO A 138 -9.15 -6.21 -4.64
#